data_3950aa9bcdc602a53773683f38a240b2
#
_entry.id   3950aa9bcdc602a53773683f38a240b2
#
_cell.length_a   1.000
_cell.length_b   1.000
_cell.length_c   1.000
_cell.angle_alpha   90.00
_cell.angle_beta   90.00
_cell.angle_gamma   90.00
#
_symmetry.space_group_name_H-M   'P 1'
#
loop_
_entity.id
_entity.type
_entity.pdbx_description
1 polymer ?
#
loop_
_entity_poly.entity_id
_entity_poly.type
_entity_poly.pdbx_seq_one_letter_code
_entity_poly.pdbx_strand_id
1 'polypeptide(L)'
;LSAQEKIERGQKAIAALDAFRKAQKEGNKEAASVARRTLDENVAYFGYGYIKDPAHLVPPVGLTFWSFRIMVGLGGYFILFFIVVLVLSRKDKLKDAGWLQKLALWTIPLGYIAGQAGWVVAEVGRQPWAIQDMLPVGAAISKLQTSSVQITFFIFLILFTIMLIAEINIMVKAIKKGPEAIKGE
;
A
#
# COMPACT_ATOMS: atom_id res chain seq x y z
N LEU A 1 10.65 -12.95 -22.48
CA LEU A 1 10.94 -11.64 -23.07
C LEU A 1 11.74 -10.81 -22.08
N SER A 2 12.77 -10.12 -22.55
CA SER A 2 13.53 -9.14 -21.77
C SER A 2 12.65 -7.94 -21.38
N ALA A 3 13.08 -7.17 -20.35
CA ALA A 3 12.38 -5.95 -19.96
C ALA A 3 12.31 -4.93 -21.11
N GLN A 4 13.39 -4.83 -21.87
CA GLN A 4 13.46 -3.94 -23.05
C GLN A 4 12.47 -4.36 -24.14
N GLU A 5 12.37 -5.64 -24.46
CA GLU A 5 11.40 -6.14 -25.46
C GLU A 5 9.94 -5.90 -25.03
N LYS A 6 9.65 -6.01 -23.73
CA LYS A 6 8.31 -5.70 -23.19
C LYS A 6 7.98 -4.22 -23.38
N ILE A 7 8.94 -3.32 -23.12
CA ILE A 7 8.78 -1.87 -23.30
C ILE A 7 8.53 -1.55 -24.78
N GLU A 8 9.32 -2.11 -25.71
CA GLU A 8 9.15 -1.89 -27.15
C GLU A 8 7.80 -2.37 -27.67
N ARG A 9 7.34 -3.56 -27.21
CA ARG A 9 6.01 -4.06 -27.54
C ARG A 9 4.91 -3.18 -26.95
N GLY A 10 5.08 -2.69 -25.74
CA GLY A 10 4.17 -1.75 -25.11
C GLY A 10 4.06 -0.43 -25.88
N GLN A 11 5.18 0.12 -26.35
CA GLN A 11 5.19 1.32 -27.18
C GLN A 11 4.48 1.09 -28.52
N LYS A 12 4.66 -0.08 -29.15
CA LYS A 12 3.91 -0.47 -30.35
C LYS A 12 2.41 -0.55 -30.08
N ALA A 13 2.01 -1.09 -28.92
CA ALA A 13 0.61 -1.16 -28.54
C ALA A 13 -0.02 0.22 -28.34
N ILE A 14 0.69 1.17 -27.71
CA ILE A 14 0.22 2.56 -27.54
C ILE A 14 0.07 3.24 -28.90
N ALA A 15 1.08 3.14 -29.76
CA ALA A 15 1.04 3.72 -31.12
C ALA A 15 -0.10 3.12 -31.95
N ALA A 16 -0.32 1.81 -31.84
CA ALA A 16 -1.43 1.12 -32.52
C ALA A 16 -2.80 1.59 -32.01
N LEU A 17 -2.95 1.85 -30.70
CA LEU A 17 -4.18 2.40 -30.15
C LEU A 17 -4.49 3.79 -30.67
N ASP A 18 -3.47 4.66 -30.75
CA ASP A 18 -3.63 6.01 -31.28
C ASP A 18 -3.96 5.99 -32.78
N ALA A 19 -3.30 5.12 -33.55
CA ALA A 19 -3.61 4.90 -34.97
C ALA A 19 -5.04 4.39 -35.16
N PHE A 20 -5.48 3.44 -34.33
CA PHE A 20 -6.84 2.90 -34.36
C PHE A 20 -7.88 4.00 -34.09
N ARG A 21 -7.67 4.81 -33.04
CA ARG A 21 -8.57 5.93 -32.69
C ARG A 21 -8.66 6.97 -33.81
N LYS A 22 -7.53 7.25 -34.47
CA LYS A 22 -7.48 8.20 -35.58
C LYS A 22 -8.21 7.66 -36.81
N ALA A 23 -7.91 6.42 -37.20
CA ALA A 23 -8.58 5.76 -38.32
C ALA A 23 -10.10 5.62 -38.10
N GLN A 24 -10.53 5.39 -36.87
CA GLN A 24 -11.95 5.33 -36.51
C GLN A 24 -12.63 6.68 -36.66
N LYS A 25 -11.99 7.80 -36.30
CA LYS A 25 -12.50 9.16 -36.49
C LYS A 25 -12.57 9.54 -37.96
N GLU A 26 -11.65 9.07 -38.78
CA GLU A 26 -11.57 9.33 -40.22
C GLU A 26 -12.47 8.38 -41.05
N GLY A 27 -13.11 7.39 -40.40
CA GLY A 27 -13.98 6.43 -41.07
C GLY A 27 -13.23 5.39 -41.92
N ASN A 28 -11.92 5.29 -41.81
CA ASN A 28 -11.08 4.37 -42.57
C ASN A 28 -11.05 2.98 -41.91
N LYS A 29 -11.94 2.10 -42.39
CA LYS A 29 -12.11 0.74 -41.82
C LYS A 29 -10.89 -0.16 -42.01
N GLU A 30 -10.15 -0.03 -43.13
CA GLU A 30 -8.98 -0.84 -43.39
C GLU A 30 -7.83 -0.47 -42.43
N ALA A 31 -7.50 0.81 -42.33
CA ALA A 31 -6.48 1.28 -41.40
C ALA A 31 -6.85 0.94 -39.92
N ALA A 32 -8.12 1.04 -39.57
CA ALA A 32 -8.60 0.64 -38.23
C ALA A 32 -8.43 -0.86 -37.97
N SER A 33 -8.69 -1.72 -38.97
CA SER A 33 -8.52 -3.17 -38.80
C SER A 33 -7.07 -3.60 -38.61
N VAL A 34 -6.14 -2.99 -39.36
CA VAL A 34 -4.70 -3.24 -39.25
C VAL A 34 -4.18 -2.77 -37.88
N ALA A 35 -4.54 -1.54 -37.47
CA ALA A 35 -4.14 -0.99 -36.19
C ALA A 35 -4.68 -1.83 -35.01
N ARG A 36 -5.92 -2.31 -35.12
CA ARG A 36 -6.50 -3.21 -34.10
C ARG A 36 -5.75 -4.52 -33.98
N ARG A 37 -5.39 -5.15 -35.08
CA ARG A 37 -4.61 -6.39 -35.06
C ARG A 37 -3.26 -6.20 -34.37
N THR A 38 -2.53 -5.13 -34.69
CA THR A 38 -1.26 -4.80 -34.04
C THR A 38 -1.44 -4.53 -32.55
N LEU A 39 -2.56 -3.89 -32.15
CA LEU A 39 -2.90 -3.67 -30.76
C LEU A 39 -3.17 -5.01 -30.04
N ASP A 40 -3.99 -5.86 -30.61
CA ASP A 40 -4.37 -7.16 -30.01
C ASP A 40 -3.14 -8.07 -29.80
N GLU A 41 -2.17 -8.04 -30.72
CA GLU A 41 -0.90 -8.78 -30.61
C GLU A 41 0.02 -8.28 -29.49
N ASN A 42 -0.10 -7.01 -29.11
CA ASN A 42 0.81 -6.37 -28.16
C ASN A 42 0.12 -5.84 -26.88
N VAL A 43 -1.19 -6.01 -26.74
CA VAL A 43 -2.00 -5.47 -25.64
C VAL A 43 -1.53 -5.96 -24.26
N ALA A 44 -1.04 -7.19 -24.17
CA ALA A 44 -0.51 -7.76 -22.94
C ALA A 44 0.68 -6.97 -22.35
N TYR A 45 1.35 -6.18 -23.18
CA TYR A 45 2.49 -5.35 -22.79
C TYR A 45 2.17 -3.85 -22.77
N PHE A 46 0.91 -3.48 -22.89
CA PHE A 46 0.48 -2.08 -23.03
C PHE A 46 1.00 -1.18 -21.91
N GLY A 47 0.94 -1.62 -20.65
CA GLY A 47 1.43 -0.89 -19.50
C GLY A 47 2.93 -0.57 -19.54
N TYR A 48 3.73 -1.47 -20.13
CA TYR A 48 5.18 -1.27 -20.25
C TYR A 48 5.55 -0.13 -21.19
N GLY A 49 4.68 0.22 -22.14
CA GLY A 49 4.94 1.29 -23.10
C GLY A 49 5.04 2.70 -22.50
N TYR A 50 4.54 2.88 -21.29
CA TYR A 50 4.68 4.14 -20.54
C TYR A 50 5.99 4.24 -19.76
N ILE A 51 6.76 3.15 -19.67
CA ILE A 51 8.01 3.08 -18.93
C ILE A 51 9.17 3.39 -19.91
N LYS A 52 9.98 4.37 -19.54
CA LYS A 52 11.07 4.86 -20.42
C LYS A 52 12.37 4.06 -20.26
N ASP A 53 12.63 3.56 -19.07
CA ASP A 53 13.88 2.88 -18.71
C ASP A 53 13.57 1.58 -17.96
N PRO A 54 14.15 0.43 -18.38
CA PRO A 54 14.04 -0.83 -17.68
C PRO A 54 14.40 -0.78 -16.18
N ALA A 55 15.32 0.13 -15.80
CA ALA A 55 15.69 0.33 -14.39
C ALA A 55 14.50 0.76 -13.51
N HIS A 56 13.53 1.47 -14.08
CA HIS A 56 12.32 1.88 -13.36
C HIS A 56 11.32 0.75 -13.10
N LEU A 57 11.54 -0.44 -13.66
CA LEU A 57 10.72 -1.63 -13.37
C LEU A 57 11.04 -2.25 -12.01
N VAL A 58 12.19 -1.92 -11.44
CA VAL A 58 12.62 -2.47 -10.16
C VAL A 58 12.30 -1.47 -9.05
N PRO A 59 11.51 -1.86 -8.05
CA PRO A 59 11.24 -1.01 -6.89
C PRO A 59 12.51 -0.78 -6.07
N PRO A 60 12.53 0.24 -5.15
CA PRO A 60 13.66 0.49 -4.28
C PRO A 60 13.95 -0.70 -3.36
N VAL A 61 14.88 -1.57 -3.79
CA VAL A 61 15.17 -2.86 -3.15
C VAL A 61 15.53 -2.71 -1.67
N GLY A 62 16.40 -1.72 -1.34
CA GLY A 62 16.87 -1.52 0.03
C GLY A 62 15.72 -1.22 1.00
N LEU A 63 14.82 -0.31 0.63
CA LEU A 63 13.68 0.07 1.47
C LEU A 63 12.72 -1.12 1.67
N THR A 64 12.36 -1.80 0.59
CA THR A 64 11.46 -2.96 0.64
C THR A 64 12.06 -4.11 1.46
N PHE A 65 13.35 -4.38 1.27
CA PHE A 65 14.06 -5.44 1.98
C PHE A 65 14.10 -5.22 3.51
N TRP A 66 14.48 -4.02 3.95
CA TRP A 66 14.56 -3.73 5.38
C TRP A 66 13.18 -3.65 6.03
N SER A 67 12.20 -3.05 5.36
CA SER A 67 10.82 -3.00 5.85
C SER A 67 10.23 -4.41 6.02
N PHE A 68 10.47 -5.31 5.07
CA PHE A 68 10.06 -6.71 5.18
C PHE A 68 10.72 -7.42 6.38
N ARG A 69 12.02 -7.23 6.59
CA ARG A 69 12.74 -7.82 7.72
C ARG A 69 12.24 -7.32 9.07
N ILE A 70 11.97 -6.02 9.18
CA ILE A 70 11.39 -5.44 10.40
C ILE A 70 10.01 -6.05 10.66
N MET A 71 9.15 -6.10 9.65
CA MET A 71 7.81 -6.68 9.77
C MET A 71 7.86 -8.14 10.24
N VAL A 72 8.66 -8.97 9.59
CA VAL A 72 8.78 -10.41 9.92
C VAL A 72 9.44 -10.61 11.29
N GLY A 73 10.48 -9.84 11.61
CA GLY A 73 11.14 -9.88 12.92
C GLY A 73 10.21 -9.54 14.06
N LEU A 74 9.41 -8.48 13.90
CA LEU A 74 8.39 -8.11 14.88
C LEU A 74 7.26 -9.14 14.95
N GLY A 75 6.86 -9.74 13.82
CA GLY A 75 5.91 -10.84 13.80
C GLY A 75 6.38 -12.04 14.64
N GLY A 76 7.65 -12.45 14.47
CA GLY A 76 8.27 -13.48 15.30
C GLY A 76 8.32 -13.12 16.78
N TYR A 77 8.66 -11.87 17.09
CA TYR A 77 8.62 -11.34 18.46
C TYR A 77 7.21 -11.45 19.08
N PHE A 78 6.15 -11.05 18.36
CA PHE A 78 4.77 -11.14 18.85
C PHE A 78 4.34 -12.59 19.12
N ILE A 79 4.71 -13.53 18.26
CA ILE A 79 4.42 -14.96 18.49
C ILE A 79 5.04 -15.41 19.80
N LEU A 80 6.32 -15.14 20.02
CA LEU A 80 7.01 -15.50 21.26
C LEU A 80 6.42 -14.81 22.48
N PHE A 81 6.11 -13.53 22.38
CA PHE A 81 5.49 -12.75 23.44
C PHE A 81 4.14 -13.33 23.85
N PHE A 82 3.27 -13.65 22.90
CA PHE A 82 1.96 -14.23 23.19
C PHE A 82 2.04 -15.65 23.73
N ILE A 83 3.02 -16.46 23.31
CA ILE A 83 3.27 -17.78 23.91
C ILE A 83 3.62 -17.62 25.40
N VAL A 84 4.52 -16.68 25.74
CA VAL A 84 4.90 -16.42 27.12
C VAL A 84 3.69 -15.95 27.95
N VAL A 85 2.89 -15.03 27.42
CA VAL A 85 1.66 -14.55 28.05
C VAL A 85 0.69 -15.72 28.29
N LEU A 86 0.49 -16.58 27.31
CA LEU A 86 -0.39 -17.75 27.39
C LEU A 86 0.06 -18.73 28.47
N VAL A 87 1.37 -19.04 28.53
CA VAL A 87 1.94 -19.97 29.53
C VAL A 87 1.78 -19.40 30.94
N LEU A 88 2.07 -18.12 31.14
CA LEU A 88 1.96 -17.47 32.45
C LEU A 88 0.49 -17.31 32.89
N SER A 89 -0.39 -17.04 31.93
CA SER A 89 -1.84 -16.97 32.18
C SER A 89 -2.40 -18.33 32.68
N ARG A 90 -2.00 -19.44 32.01
CA ARG A 90 -2.42 -20.79 32.42
C ARG A 90 -1.89 -21.21 33.78
N LYS A 91 -0.81 -20.60 34.27
CA LYS A 91 -0.20 -20.85 35.57
C LYS A 91 -0.66 -19.87 36.66
N ASP A 92 -1.62 -18.99 36.35
CA ASP A 92 -2.08 -17.90 37.23
C ASP A 92 -0.96 -16.98 37.76
N LYS A 93 0.20 -16.96 37.08
CA LYS A 93 1.38 -16.16 37.45
C LYS A 93 1.46 -14.80 36.72
N LEU A 94 0.45 -14.46 35.94
CA LEU A 94 0.43 -13.22 35.14
C LEU A 94 0.45 -11.96 36.02
N LYS A 95 -0.21 -12.02 37.18
CA LYS A 95 -0.27 -10.90 38.13
C LYS A 95 1.06 -10.60 38.78
N ASP A 96 1.88 -11.61 38.99
CA ASP A 96 3.18 -11.50 39.66
C ASP A 96 4.31 -11.14 38.67
N ALA A 97 4.04 -11.23 37.36
CA ALA A 97 5.01 -10.96 36.30
C ALA A 97 5.07 -9.45 35.93
N GLY A 98 5.46 -8.59 36.87
CA GLY A 98 5.54 -7.14 36.64
C GLY A 98 6.48 -6.74 35.49
N TRP A 99 7.52 -7.55 35.20
CA TRP A 99 8.39 -7.32 34.03
C TRP A 99 7.63 -7.51 32.71
N LEU A 100 6.71 -8.48 32.64
CA LEU A 100 5.92 -8.76 31.45
C LEU A 100 4.91 -7.64 31.19
N GLN A 101 4.35 -7.05 32.24
CA GLN A 101 3.43 -5.90 32.12
C GLN A 101 4.17 -4.67 31.54
N LYS A 102 5.41 -4.40 31.99
CA LYS A 102 6.25 -3.35 31.42
C LYS A 102 6.60 -3.66 29.95
N LEU A 103 6.96 -4.90 29.66
CA LEU A 103 7.25 -5.33 28.28
C LEU A 103 6.00 -5.18 27.38
N ALA A 104 4.81 -5.54 27.88
CA ALA A 104 3.56 -5.37 27.18
C ALA A 104 3.30 -3.90 26.78
N LEU A 105 3.59 -2.98 27.67
CA LEU A 105 3.46 -1.54 27.38
C LEU A 105 4.38 -1.12 26.22
N TRP A 106 5.63 -1.57 26.21
CA TRP A 106 6.59 -1.30 25.12
C TRP A 106 6.26 -2.07 23.84
N THR A 107 5.48 -3.12 23.92
CA THR A 107 5.02 -3.91 22.75
C THR A 107 3.96 -3.17 21.93
N ILE A 108 3.18 -2.27 22.54
CA ILE A 108 2.11 -1.52 21.85
C ILE A 108 2.64 -0.76 20.62
N PRO A 109 3.66 0.12 20.73
CA PRO A 109 4.17 0.83 19.55
C PRO A 109 4.80 -0.08 18.50
N LEU A 110 5.31 -1.26 18.89
CA LEU A 110 5.89 -2.21 17.93
C LEU A 110 4.83 -2.76 16.96
N GLY A 111 3.57 -2.87 17.38
CA GLY A 111 2.46 -3.24 16.50
C GLY A 111 2.25 -2.24 15.37
N TYR A 112 2.30 -0.95 15.70
CA TYR A 112 2.20 0.12 14.69
C TYR A 112 3.41 0.10 13.74
N ILE A 113 4.62 -0.09 14.27
CA ILE A 113 5.83 -0.19 13.45
C ILE A 113 5.75 -1.37 12.49
N ALA A 114 5.30 -2.54 12.96
CA ALA A 114 5.11 -3.71 12.10
C ALA A 114 4.07 -3.46 11.00
N GLY A 115 2.94 -2.82 11.34
CA GLY A 115 1.91 -2.44 10.37
C GLY A 115 2.42 -1.46 9.32
N GLN A 116 3.14 -0.42 9.74
CA GLN A 116 3.74 0.57 8.82
C GLN A 116 4.80 -0.08 7.92
N ALA A 117 5.65 -0.94 8.47
CA ALA A 117 6.64 -1.67 7.68
C ALA A 117 5.97 -2.57 6.63
N GLY A 118 4.88 -3.26 6.99
CA GLY A 118 4.07 -4.05 6.06
C GLY A 118 3.44 -3.21 4.97
N TRP A 119 2.91 -2.04 5.30
CA TRP A 119 2.35 -1.09 4.34
C TRP A 119 3.42 -0.59 3.35
N VAL A 120 4.60 -0.22 3.84
CA VAL A 120 5.73 0.17 2.98
C VAL A 120 6.10 -0.96 2.01
N VAL A 121 6.17 -2.21 2.47
CA VAL A 121 6.43 -3.36 1.60
C VAL A 121 5.36 -3.50 0.52
N ALA A 122 4.09 -3.36 0.88
CA ALA A 122 2.97 -3.52 -0.05
C ALA A 122 2.93 -2.41 -1.11
N GLU A 123 3.13 -1.16 -0.72
CA GLU A 123 3.01 -0.01 -1.64
C GLU A 123 4.29 0.26 -2.43
N VAL A 124 5.44 0.22 -1.76
CA VAL A 124 6.73 0.48 -2.42
C VAL A 124 7.18 -0.73 -3.24
N GLY A 125 6.92 -1.95 -2.74
CA GLY A 125 7.26 -3.19 -3.46
C GLY A 125 6.45 -3.40 -4.73
N ARG A 126 5.29 -2.76 -4.85
CA ARG A 126 4.45 -2.79 -6.05
C ARG A 126 4.88 -1.81 -7.14
N GLN A 127 5.69 -0.81 -6.81
CA GLN A 127 6.14 0.18 -7.79
C GLN A 127 6.90 -0.49 -8.97
N PRO A 128 6.76 0.02 -10.21
CA PRO A 128 6.04 1.24 -10.61
C PRO A 128 4.54 1.04 -10.93
N TRP A 129 3.94 -0.06 -10.52
CA TRP A 129 2.61 -0.47 -10.96
C TRP A 129 1.50 0.03 -10.01
N ALA A 130 0.46 0.62 -10.57
CA ALA A 130 -0.85 0.77 -9.93
C ALA A 130 -1.66 -0.54 -10.09
N ILE A 131 -1.64 -1.12 -11.30
CA ILE A 131 -2.15 -2.46 -11.62
C ILE A 131 -1.02 -3.21 -12.30
N GLN A 132 -0.60 -4.33 -11.72
CA GLN A 132 0.54 -5.11 -12.21
C GLN A 132 0.46 -5.37 -13.72
N ASP A 133 1.53 -5.09 -14.42
CA ASP A 133 1.73 -5.26 -15.86
C ASP A 133 0.78 -4.47 -16.78
N MET A 134 -0.28 -3.86 -16.26
CA MET A 134 -1.29 -3.17 -17.05
C MET A 134 -1.20 -1.64 -16.96
N LEU A 135 -1.07 -1.09 -15.76
CA LEU A 135 -1.15 0.34 -15.53
C LEU A 135 -0.05 0.81 -14.58
N PRO A 136 0.99 1.47 -15.07
CA PRO A 136 1.99 2.09 -14.20
C PRO A 136 1.43 3.35 -13.53
N VAL A 137 1.93 3.66 -12.33
CA VAL A 137 1.51 4.82 -11.51
C VAL A 137 1.61 6.13 -12.28
N GLY A 138 2.66 6.30 -13.10
CA GLY A 138 2.85 7.50 -13.92
C GLY A 138 1.78 7.71 -15.00
N ALA A 139 1.07 6.65 -15.43
CA ALA A 139 -0.05 6.72 -16.38
C ALA A 139 -1.42 6.71 -15.68
N ALA A 140 -1.47 6.35 -14.39
CA ALA A 140 -2.69 6.29 -13.59
C ALA A 140 -3.12 7.65 -13.02
N ILE A 141 -2.81 8.74 -13.71
CA ILE A 141 -3.10 10.11 -13.27
C ILE A 141 -4.50 10.50 -13.73
N SER A 142 -5.36 10.87 -12.80
CA SER A 142 -6.68 11.44 -13.12
C SER A 142 -6.55 12.92 -13.55
N LYS A 143 -7.46 13.37 -14.42
CA LYS A 143 -7.53 14.78 -14.87
C LYS A 143 -8.24 15.69 -13.86
N LEU A 144 -8.03 15.47 -12.56
CA LEU A 144 -8.59 16.29 -11.51
C LEU A 144 -7.80 17.60 -11.34
N GLN A 145 -8.50 18.68 -11.04
CA GLN A 145 -7.85 19.94 -10.70
C GLN A 145 -7.16 19.81 -9.34
N THR A 146 -5.95 20.33 -9.23
CA THR A 146 -5.15 20.32 -8.00
C THR A 146 -5.91 20.93 -6.82
N SER A 147 -6.69 22.01 -7.06
CA SER A 147 -7.51 22.67 -6.04
C SER A 147 -8.55 21.74 -5.41
N SER A 148 -9.20 20.88 -6.20
CA SER A 148 -10.19 19.92 -5.67
C SER A 148 -9.56 18.90 -4.75
N VAL A 149 -8.34 18.41 -5.10
CA VAL A 149 -7.59 17.47 -4.27
C VAL A 149 -7.14 18.15 -2.97
N GLN A 150 -6.66 19.39 -3.02
CA GLN A 150 -6.24 20.14 -1.85
C GLN A 150 -7.40 20.39 -0.88
N ILE A 151 -8.55 20.83 -1.38
CA ILE A 151 -9.75 21.08 -0.55
C ILE A 151 -10.16 19.79 0.16
N THR A 152 -10.26 18.69 -0.58
CA THR A 152 -10.60 17.38 0.00
C THR A 152 -9.58 16.92 1.06
N PHE A 153 -8.29 17.10 0.79
CA PHE A 153 -7.24 16.78 1.74
C PHE A 153 -7.38 17.56 3.05
N PHE A 154 -7.60 18.89 2.99
CA PHE A 154 -7.74 19.70 4.19
C PHE A 154 -9.02 19.40 4.97
N ILE A 155 -10.14 19.10 4.28
CA ILE A 155 -11.39 18.68 4.94
C ILE A 155 -11.13 17.40 5.73
N PHE A 156 -10.52 16.37 5.14
CA PHE A 156 -10.21 15.13 5.83
C PHE A 156 -9.18 15.33 6.95
N LEU A 157 -8.17 16.15 6.74
CA LEU A 157 -7.18 16.48 7.77
C LEU A 157 -7.83 17.05 9.02
N ILE A 158 -8.73 18.04 8.86
CA ILE A 158 -9.46 18.66 9.98
C ILE A 158 -10.37 17.64 10.66
N LEU A 159 -11.16 16.88 9.86
CA LEU A 159 -12.08 15.88 10.37
C LEU A 159 -11.35 14.82 11.22
N PHE A 160 -10.30 14.21 10.67
CA PHE A 160 -9.55 13.18 11.39
C PHE A 160 -8.80 13.75 12.60
N THR A 161 -8.33 15.00 12.55
CA THR A 161 -7.71 15.64 13.71
C THR A 161 -8.71 15.83 14.84
N ILE A 162 -9.93 16.26 14.55
CA ILE A 162 -11.01 16.40 15.57
C ILE A 162 -11.35 15.03 16.15
N MET A 163 -11.50 14.00 15.31
CA MET A 163 -11.76 12.64 15.76
C MET A 163 -10.63 12.11 16.66
N LEU A 164 -9.37 12.32 16.28
CA LEU A 164 -8.21 11.91 17.07
C LEU A 164 -8.19 12.57 18.45
N ILE A 165 -8.47 13.88 18.53
CA ILE A 165 -8.55 14.61 19.80
C ILE A 165 -9.67 14.04 20.67
N ALA A 166 -10.83 13.75 20.09
CA ALA A 166 -11.96 13.15 20.82
C ALA A 166 -11.59 11.75 21.34
N GLU A 167 -10.98 10.91 20.53
CA GLU A 167 -10.54 9.57 20.88
C GLU A 167 -9.52 9.59 22.03
N ILE A 168 -8.48 10.42 21.91
CA ILE A 168 -7.48 10.59 22.98
C ILE A 168 -8.14 11.02 24.28
N ASN A 169 -9.06 11.98 24.24
CA ASN A 169 -9.77 12.43 25.44
C ASN A 169 -10.61 11.33 26.10
N ILE A 170 -11.30 10.52 25.29
CA ILE A 170 -12.06 9.36 25.79
C ILE A 170 -11.13 8.33 26.42
N MET A 171 -10.03 7.99 25.73
CA MET A 171 -9.05 7.04 26.24
C MET A 171 -8.42 7.51 27.56
N VAL A 172 -8.00 8.77 27.64
CA VAL A 172 -7.40 9.34 28.86
C VAL A 172 -8.39 9.34 30.02
N LYS A 173 -9.67 9.66 29.75
CA LYS A 173 -10.72 9.58 30.79
C LYS A 173 -10.93 8.14 31.25
N ALA A 174 -10.98 7.17 30.33
CA ALA A 174 -11.14 5.75 30.66
C ALA A 174 -9.96 5.22 31.49
N ILE A 175 -8.72 5.56 31.09
CA ILE A 175 -7.51 5.18 31.84
C ILE A 175 -7.51 5.76 33.26
N LYS A 176 -7.90 7.04 33.42
CA LYS A 176 -7.96 7.70 34.74
C LYS A 176 -9.04 7.10 35.66
N LYS A 177 -10.16 6.59 35.13
CA LYS A 177 -11.17 5.90 35.90
C LYS A 177 -10.70 4.56 36.47
N GLY A 178 -9.76 3.89 35.78
CA GLY A 178 -9.24 2.59 36.20
C GLY A 178 -10.22 1.44 36.05
N PRO A 179 -9.78 0.19 36.31
CA PRO A 179 -10.59 -1.02 36.13
C PRO A 179 -11.71 -1.21 37.15
N GLU A 180 -11.70 -0.48 38.27
CA GLU A 180 -12.73 -0.62 39.33
C GLU A 180 -14.07 0.04 38.97
N ALA A 181 -14.04 1.06 38.09
CA ALA A 181 -15.27 1.75 37.67
C ALA A 181 -16.13 0.95 36.68
N ILE A 182 -15.59 -0.13 36.09
CA ILE A 182 -16.31 -1.01 35.15
C ILE A 182 -17.10 -2.10 35.88
N LYS A 183 -16.81 -2.33 37.16
CA LYS A 183 -17.51 -3.36 37.98
C LYS A 183 -18.77 -2.84 38.68
N GLY A 184 -19.11 -1.58 38.52
CA GLY A 184 -20.23 -0.92 39.21
C GLY A 184 -21.43 -0.53 38.31
N GLU A 185 -21.42 -0.93 37.04
CA GLU A 185 -22.57 -0.91 36.14
C GLU A 185 -22.97 -2.37 35.79
#